data_3ba9012f86dd7ca66a8a8d6e0b10d679
#
_entry.id   3ba9012f86dd7ca66a8a8d6e0b10d679
#
_cell.length_a   1.000
_cell.length_b   1.000
_cell.length_c   1.000
_cell.angle_alpha   90.00
_cell.angle_beta   90.00
_cell.angle_gamma   90.00
#
_symmetry.space_group_name_H-M   'P 1'
#
loop_
_entity.id
_entity.type
_entity.pdbx_description
1 polymer ?
#
loop_
_entity_poly.entity_id
_entity_poly.type
_entity_poly.pdbx_seq_one_letter_code
_entity_poly.pdbx_strand_id
1 'polypeptide(L)'
;MRLLEVPLERDEGEYGYIGQLILDGTPPYTEASNMKFPGIYFIYAGILLLFGQTHFAIHFCLLLVNLGTIILLFFFARAAFDDWTAAAAAGAFALLSMSYHVQGFWANTEHFILPFVIGANLLLLLALRKNRLQYFFFSGILFACAALVKQHGAFFGFFGFGAMLLSLSQDMHLDKKYYWKSIVVFIGGVFLPLLACFLYLMYVGVLAKFYLWTFVYAKEYSSLSSLADIQSYFIGGFQSLFYFASPIWIIGGVGFITLFFYKYNKQSRLLTYGLFIASWIALSIGLYFRPHYFVFLLPVSALLFGIGIRSLFRLFSTSSIPLIRYGPPTIVVIVAFLGTLAAHWDVLVQFSIPQVTETVYQIYPFPYSVRIAEIIKEKTSKEDRIAIIGNEPQFLFYSQRKSATTFMYTYPLGEDQPLAEQFRREMIHEVESYRPRLLVYTNLQPESYKKPVGWEKLDSWFFNFTKSHYTLTVRFEYLNIRDTLLVTDPVLLAKKPVHPFWISMYEQRKE
;
A
#
# COMPACT_ATOMS: atom_id res chain seq x y z
N MET A 1 1.56 -17.29 -10.50
CA MET A 1 2.26 -18.12 -9.47
C MET A 1 3.71 -17.67 -9.29
N ARG A 2 4.51 -17.52 -10.36
CA ARG A 2 5.93 -17.14 -10.26
C ARG A 2 6.19 -15.85 -9.45
N LEU A 3 5.44 -14.78 -9.70
CA LEU A 3 5.62 -13.49 -9.01
C LEU A 3 5.33 -13.53 -7.49
N LEU A 4 4.72 -14.61 -6.99
CA LEU A 4 4.50 -14.80 -5.57
C LEU A 4 5.80 -15.05 -4.79
N GLU A 5 6.89 -15.41 -5.50
CA GLU A 5 8.21 -15.68 -4.93
C GLU A 5 9.13 -14.43 -4.89
N VAL A 6 8.64 -13.28 -5.32
CA VAL A 6 9.38 -12.01 -5.21
C VAL A 6 9.56 -11.67 -3.72
N PRO A 7 10.75 -11.32 -3.24
CA PRO A 7 10.96 -10.94 -1.84
C PRO A 7 10.13 -9.71 -1.45
N LEU A 8 9.78 -9.61 -0.17
CA LEU A 8 9.03 -8.47 0.37
C LEU A 8 9.83 -7.18 0.27
N GLU A 9 9.13 -6.11 -0.05
CA GLU A 9 9.62 -4.77 0.12
C GLU A 9 9.45 -4.28 1.58
N ARG A 10 9.79 -3.03 1.83
CA ARG A 10 9.84 -2.42 3.16
C ARG A 10 8.49 -2.42 3.89
N ASP A 11 7.45 -1.92 3.24
CA ASP A 11 6.13 -1.77 3.86
C ASP A 11 5.48 -3.14 4.12
N GLU A 12 5.63 -4.08 3.20
CA GLU A 12 5.20 -5.47 3.39
C GLU A 12 5.94 -6.15 4.56
N GLY A 13 7.25 -5.89 4.65
CA GLY A 13 8.07 -6.38 5.77
C GLY A 13 7.62 -5.82 7.11
N GLU A 14 7.27 -4.53 7.16
CA GLU A 14 6.67 -3.89 8.34
C GLU A 14 5.38 -4.56 8.77
N TYR A 15 4.42 -4.66 7.82
CA TYR A 15 3.11 -5.23 8.13
C TYR A 15 3.24 -6.70 8.53
N GLY A 16 4.12 -7.44 7.86
CA GLY A 16 4.43 -8.84 8.19
C GLY A 16 5.01 -8.97 9.59
N TYR A 17 6.00 -8.15 9.95
CA TYR A 17 6.60 -8.18 11.28
C TYR A 17 5.59 -7.82 12.39
N ILE A 18 4.80 -6.76 12.22
CA ILE A 18 3.76 -6.42 13.20
C ILE A 18 2.69 -7.52 13.26
N GLY A 19 2.36 -8.15 12.13
CA GLY A 19 1.49 -9.32 12.09
C GLY A 19 2.04 -10.48 12.92
N GLN A 20 3.34 -10.76 12.86
CA GLN A 20 4.01 -11.77 13.72
C GLN A 20 3.90 -11.40 15.20
N LEU A 21 4.16 -10.14 15.55
CA LEU A 21 4.03 -9.66 16.93
C LEU A 21 2.60 -9.84 17.47
N ILE A 22 1.57 -9.56 16.65
CA ILE A 22 0.16 -9.78 17.03
C ILE A 22 -0.11 -11.28 17.29
N LEU A 23 0.41 -12.18 16.45
CA LEU A 23 0.27 -13.61 16.64
C LEU A 23 0.99 -14.12 17.91
N ASP A 24 2.08 -13.45 18.30
CA ASP A 24 2.80 -13.66 19.57
C ASP A 24 2.09 -13.03 20.78
N GLY A 25 0.91 -12.40 20.59
CA GLY A 25 0.15 -11.76 21.67
C GLY A 25 0.56 -10.31 21.99
N THR A 26 1.45 -9.69 21.19
CA THR A 26 1.87 -8.31 21.37
C THR A 26 0.93 -7.36 20.60
N PRO A 27 0.20 -6.44 21.27
CA PRO A 27 -0.67 -5.49 20.58
C PRO A 27 0.10 -4.56 19.63
N PRO A 28 -0.51 -4.08 18.55
CA PRO A 28 0.10 -3.08 17.67
C PRO A 28 0.49 -1.82 18.47
N TYR A 29 1.51 -1.09 18.01
CA TYR A 29 2.10 0.10 18.65
C TYR A 29 2.81 -0.16 19.99
N THR A 30 2.95 -1.40 20.46
CA THR A 30 3.67 -1.73 21.71
C THR A 30 5.17 -1.87 21.48
N GLU A 31 5.57 -2.84 20.66
CA GLU A 31 6.99 -3.15 20.36
C GLU A 31 7.40 -2.69 18.94
N ALA A 32 6.45 -2.23 18.15
CA ALA A 32 6.68 -1.71 16.81
C ALA A 32 5.65 -0.61 16.52
N SER A 33 6.10 0.53 16.03
CA SER A 33 5.25 1.71 15.86
C SER A 33 5.42 2.32 14.46
N ASN A 34 4.29 2.66 13.83
CA ASN A 34 4.25 3.43 12.58
C ASN A 34 2.91 4.17 12.45
N MET A 35 2.83 5.04 11.44
CA MET A 35 1.69 5.95 11.19
C MET A 35 0.47 5.28 10.55
N LYS A 36 0.48 3.98 10.23
CA LYS A 36 -0.66 3.27 9.63
C LYS A 36 -1.73 2.96 10.67
N PHE A 37 -2.98 2.88 10.27
CA PHE A 37 -4.08 2.40 11.11
C PHE A 37 -3.99 0.88 11.34
N PRO A 38 -4.56 0.34 12.43
CA PRO A 38 -4.26 -1.03 12.86
C PRO A 38 -4.87 -2.10 11.96
N GLY A 39 -5.84 -1.76 11.10
CA GLY A 39 -6.52 -2.73 10.24
C GLY A 39 -5.57 -3.52 9.34
N ILE A 40 -4.53 -2.86 8.78
CA ILE A 40 -3.56 -3.58 7.94
C ILE A 40 -2.78 -4.62 8.74
N TYR A 41 -2.39 -4.33 9.97
CA TYR A 41 -1.65 -5.24 10.83
C TYR A 41 -2.46 -6.48 11.20
N PHE A 42 -3.77 -6.32 11.47
CA PHE A 42 -4.67 -7.44 11.70
C PHE A 42 -4.94 -8.26 10.43
N ILE A 43 -5.02 -7.61 9.26
CA ILE A 43 -5.11 -8.32 7.98
C ILE A 43 -3.87 -9.20 7.79
N TYR A 44 -2.67 -8.65 7.99
CA TYR A 44 -1.43 -9.41 7.86
C TYR A 44 -1.33 -10.52 8.92
N ALA A 45 -1.69 -10.28 10.17
CA ALA A 45 -1.77 -11.33 11.19
C ALA A 45 -2.69 -12.48 10.74
N GLY A 46 -3.86 -12.15 10.17
CA GLY A 46 -4.77 -13.14 9.59
C GLY A 46 -4.17 -13.91 8.41
N ILE A 47 -3.46 -13.23 7.51
CA ILE A 47 -2.76 -13.87 6.38
C ILE A 47 -1.71 -14.84 6.90
N LEU A 48 -0.86 -14.42 7.84
CA LEU A 48 0.21 -15.23 8.40
C LEU A 48 -0.32 -16.44 9.19
N LEU A 49 -1.45 -16.28 9.87
CA LEU A 49 -2.12 -17.34 10.59
C LEU A 49 -2.69 -18.41 9.65
N LEU A 50 -3.32 -17.99 8.55
CA LEU A 50 -4.07 -18.90 7.66
C LEU A 50 -3.19 -19.54 6.58
N PHE A 51 -2.20 -18.82 6.06
CA PHE A 51 -1.41 -19.23 4.90
C PHE A 51 0.08 -19.43 5.21
N GLY A 52 0.51 -19.13 6.44
CA GLY A 52 1.91 -19.28 6.88
C GLY A 52 2.72 -17.99 6.79
N GLN A 53 3.85 -17.97 7.51
CA GLN A 53 4.69 -16.75 7.69
C GLN A 53 5.76 -16.65 6.59
N THR A 54 5.32 -16.48 5.35
CA THR A 54 6.18 -16.39 4.17
C THR A 54 5.74 -15.25 3.24
N HIS A 55 6.66 -14.74 2.42
CA HIS A 55 6.32 -13.79 1.35
C HIS A 55 5.33 -14.37 0.35
N PHE A 56 5.45 -15.67 0.04
CA PHE A 56 4.50 -16.37 -0.82
C PHE A 56 3.06 -16.27 -0.29
N ALA A 57 2.85 -16.50 1.01
CA ALA A 57 1.53 -16.42 1.64
C ALA A 57 0.92 -15.00 1.54
N ILE A 58 1.74 -13.98 1.74
CA ILE A 58 1.36 -12.57 1.64
C ILE A 58 0.92 -12.24 0.20
N HIS A 59 1.74 -12.58 -0.79
CA HIS A 59 1.43 -12.32 -2.20
C HIS A 59 0.29 -13.19 -2.72
N PHE A 60 0.14 -14.43 -2.23
CA PHE A 60 -1.01 -15.26 -2.54
C PHE A 60 -2.32 -14.63 -2.04
N CYS A 61 -2.33 -14.09 -0.83
CA CYS A 61 -3.49 -13.35 -0.32
C CYS A 61 -3.77 -12.08 -1.14
N LEU A 62 -2.74 -11.33 -1.55
CA LEU A 62 -2.89 -10.20 -2.47
C LEU A 62 -3.58 -10.63 -3.78
N LEU A 63 -3.19 -11.77 -4.34
CA LEU A 63 -3.86 -12.31 -5.54
C LEU A 63 -5.35 -12.56 -5.29
N LEU A 64 -5.72 -13.14 -4.14
CA LEU A 64 -7.12 -13.35 -3.77
C LEU A 64 -7.88 -12.03 -3.55
N VAL A 65 -7.25 -11.03 -2.94
CA VAL A 65 -7.81 -9.69 -2.72
C VAL A 65 -8.05 -8.99 -4.06
N ASN A 66 -7.10 -9.05 -4.99
CA ASN A 66 -7.26 -8.47 -6.32
C ASN A 66 -8.36 -9.20 -7.11
N LEU A 67 -8.43 -10.53 -7.05
CA LEU A 67 -9.52 -11.30 -7.66
C LEU A 67 -10.88 -10.91 -7.08
N GLY A 68 -10.98 -10.78 -5.77
CA GLY A 68 -12.19 -10.30 -5.08
C GLY A 68 -12.58 -8.89 -5.54
N THR A 69 -11.60 -8.00 -5.72
CA THR A 69 -11.83 -6.63 -6.21
C THR A 69 -12.31 -6.63 -7.68
N ILE A 70 -11.75 -7.48 -8.54
CA ILE A 70 -12.21 -7.67 -9.93
C ILE A 70 -13.69 -8.10 -9.95
N ILE A 71 -14.04 -9.09 -9.13
CA ILE A 71 -15.41 -9.60 -9.04
C ILE A 71 -16.37 -8.52 -8.52
N LEU A 72 -15.99 -7.82 -7.47
CA LEU A 72 -16.80 -6.72 -6.91
C LEU A 72 -16.97 -5.57 -7.91
N LEU A 73 -15.90 -5.21 -8.63
CA LEU A 73 -15.95 -4.17 -9.66
C LEU A 73 -16.87 -4.59 -10.83
N PHE A 74 -16.81 -5.86 -11.25
CA PHE A 74 -17.72 -6.39 -12.24
C PHE A 74 -19.18 -6.22 -11.79
N PHE A 75 -19.53 -6.65 -10.59
CA PHE A 75 -20.90 -6.53 -10.09
C PHE A 75 -21.34 -5.07 -9.89
N PHE A 76 -20.44 -4.20 -9.41
CA PHE A 76 -20.72 -2.78 -9.29
C PHE A 76 -20.97 -2.13 -10.66
N ALA A 77 -20.09 -2.36 -11.63
CA ALA A 77 -20.24 -1.83 -12.99
C ALA A 77 -21.49 -2.36 -13.69
N ARG A 78 -21.79 -3.66 -13.52
CA ARG A 78 -23.00 -4.29 -14.03
C ARG A 78 -24.26 -3.67 -13.43
N ALA A 79 -24.29 -3.53 -12.12
CA ALA A 79 -25.40 -2.89 -11.43
C ALA A 79 -25.53 -1.40 -11.80
N ALA A 80 -24.42 -0.70 -11.97
CA ALA A 80 -24.43 0.74 -12.27
C ALA A 80 -24.79 1.04 -13.73
N PHE A 81 -24.33 0.21 -14.66
CA PHE A 81 -24.40 0.45 -16.11
C PHE A 81 -24.98 -0.75 -16.87
N ASP A 82 -24.11 -1.67 -17.33
CA ASP A 82 -24.51 -2.87 -18.08
C ASP A 82 -23.38 -3.95 -18.09
N ASP A 83 -23.67 -5.12 -18.68
CA ASP A 83 -22.74 -6.26 -18.73
C ASP A 83 -21.47 -5.97 -19.55
N TRP A 84 -21.55 -5.19 -20.63
CA TRP A 84 -20.41 -4.83 -21.46
C TRP A 84 -19.44 -3.90 -20.72
N THR A 85 -19.99 -2.89 -20.06
CA THR A 85 -19.22 -1.99 -19.19
C THR A 85 -18.54 -2.80 -18.07
N ALA A 86 -19.25 -3.75 -17.47
CA ALA A 86 -18.75 -4.58 -16.40
C ALA A 86 -17.57 -5.48 -16.84
N ALA A 87 -17.72 -6.18 -17.96
CA ALA A 87 -16.69 -7.05 -18.48
C ALA A 87 -15.42 -6.27 -18.87
N ALA A 88 -15.58 -5.13 -19.57
CA ALA A 88 -14.47 -4.28 -19.94
C ALA A 88 -13.76 -3.67 -18.72
N ALA A 89 -14.51 -3.20 -17.73
CA ALA A 89 -13.95 -2.66 -16.48
C ALA A 89 -13.19 -3.73 -15.67
N ALA A 90 -13.75 -4.91 -15.50
CA ALA A 90 -13.10 -6.01 -14.80
C ALA A 90 -11.80 -6.44 -15.48
N GLY A 91 -11.80 -6.58 -16.82
CA GLY A 91 -10.60 -6.90 -17.59
C GLY A 91 -9.53 -5.79 -17.52
N ALA A 92 -9.94 -4.53 -17.61
CA ALA A 92 -9.02 -3.40 -17.49
C ALA A 92 -8.38 -3.34 -16.09
N PHE A 93 -9.16 -3.52 -15.02
CA PHE A 93 -8.62 -3.54 -13.66
C PHE A 93 -7.66 -4.72 -13.44
N ALA A 94 -7.99 -5.91 -13.98
CA ALA A 94 -7.09 -7.07 -13.90
C ALA A 94 -5.72 -6.78 -14.50
N LEU A 95 -5.66 -6.08 -15.65
CA LEU A 95 -4.39 -5.70 -16.30
C LEU A 95 -3.67 -4.58 -15.55
N LEU A 96 -4.39 -3.53 -15.16
CA LEU A 96 -3.81 -2.38 -14.45
C LEU A 96 -3.23 -2.78 -13.09
N SER A 97 -3.89 -3.67 -12.35
CA SER A 97 -3.44 -4.14 -11.04
C SER A 97 -2.20 -5.03 -11.07
N MET A 98 -1.81 -5.55 -12.25
CA MET A 98 -0.57 -6.31 -12.41
C MET A 98 0.66 -5.44 -12.75
N SER A 99 0.50 -4.13 -12.90
CA SER A 99 1.59 -3.25 -13.28
C SER A 99 2.58 -3.03 -12.14
N TYR A 100 3.85 -3.32 -12.36
CA TYR A 100 4.91 -3.03 -11.39
C TYR A 100 5.15 -1.52 -11.21
N HIS A 101 4.72 -0.68 -12.16
CA HIS A 101 4.81 0.78 -12.06
C HIS A 101 3.91 1.37 -10.98
N VAL A 102 2.86 0.66 -10.58
CA VAL A 102 2.02 1.01 -9.43
C VAL A 102 2.27 0.07 -8.25
N GLN A 103 3.33 -0.71 -8.31
CA GLN A 103 3.59 -1.74 -7.30
C GLN A 103 2.44 -2.74 -7.16
N GLY A 104 1.87 -3.15 -8.30
CA GLY A 104 0.62 -3.91 -8.37
C GLY A 104 0.69 -5.32 -7.78
N PHE A 105 1.88 -5.91 -7.66
CA PHE A 105 2.08 -7.22 -7.03
C PHE A 105 2.79 -7.14 -5.67
N TRP A 106 2.83 -5.95 -5.05
CA TRP A 106 3.21 -5.76 -3.65
C TRP A 106 1.96 -5.57 -2.80
N ALA A 107 1.92 -6.25 -1.66
CA ALA A 107 0.74 -6.29 -0.80
C ALA A 107 0.59 -5.01 0.06
N ASN A 108 0.63 -3.84 -0.59
CA ASN A 108 0.45 -2.55 0.04
C ASN A 108 -0.99 -2.30 0.49
N THR A 109 -1.18 -1.42 1.46
CA THR A 109 -2.47 -1.07 2.08
C THR A 109 -3.57 -0.74 1.08
N GLU A 110 -3.21 -0.11 -0.04
CA GLU A 110 -4.12 0.34 -1.08
C GLU A 110 -4.94 -0.82 -1.66
N HIS A 111 -4.29 -1.94 -1.94
CA HIS A 111 -4.95 -3.13 -2.46
C HIS A 111 -6.02 -3.67 -1.49
N PHE A 112 -5.73 -3.67 -0.19
CA PHE A 112 -6.66 -4.16 0.83
C PHE A 112 -7.83 -3.21 1.09
N ILE A 113 -7.70 -1.92 0.76
CA ILE A 113 -8.78 -0.92 0.82
C ILE A 113 -9.81 -1.15 -0.30
N LEU A 114 -9.35 -1.49 -1.50
CA LEU A 114 -10.21 -1.52 -2.70
C LEU A 114 -11.43 -2.44 -2.60
N PRO A 115 -11.35 -3.69 -2.13
CA PRO A 115 -12.54 -4.54 -2.03
C PRO A 115 -13.59 -3.96 -1.07
N PHE A 116 -13.17 -3.33 0.03
CA PHE A 116 -14.08 -2.64 0.93
C PHE A 116 -14.76 -1.46 0.25
N VAL A 117 -14.00 -0.62 -0.46
CA VAL A 117 -14.51 0.55 -1.18
C VAL A 117 -15.50 0.15 -2.28
N ILE A 118 -15.13 -0.81 -3.13
CA ILE A 118 -15.98 -1.22 -4.24
C ILE A 118 -17.22 -1.97 -3.74
N GLY A 119 -17.05 -2.84 -2.73
CA GLY A 119 -18.17 -3.50 -2.06
C GLY A 119 -19.15 -2.53 -1.39
N ALA A 120 -18.61 -1.50 -0.70
CA ALA A 120 -19.40 -0.44 -0.09
C ALA A 120 -20.21 0.33 -1.13
N ASN A 121 -19.61 0.73 -2.25
CA ASN A 121 -20.29 1.43 -3.35
C ASN A 121 -21.36 0.54 -4.02
N LEU A 122 -21.09 -0.76 -4.20
CA LEU A 122 -22.09 -1.72 -4.70
C LEU A 122 -23.29 -1.80 -3.75
N LEU A 123 -23.06 -1.99 -2.45
CA LEU A 123 -24.13 -2.05 -1.46
C LEU A 123 -24.89 -0.74 -1.38
N LEU A 124 -24.21 0.40 -1.45
CA LEU A 124 -24.84 1.72 -1.44
C LEU A 124 -25.75 1.92 -2.67
N LEU A 125 -25.29 1.52 -3.85
CA LEU A 125 -26.12 1.55 -5.08
C LEU A 125 -27.37 0.67 -4.93
N LEU A 126 -27.20 -0.54 -4.38
CA LEU A 126 -28.33 -1.45 -4.13
C LEU A 126 -29.27 -0.91 -3.07
N ALA A 127 -28.76 -0.24 -2.04
CA ALA A 127 -29.56 0.42 -1.00
C ALA A 127 -30.47 1.50 -1.59
N LEU A 128 -29.88 2.36 -2.44
CA LEU A 128 -30.59 3.46 -3.11
C LEU A 128 -31.64 2.98 -4.12
N ARG A 129 -31.40 1.83 -4.77
CA ARG A 129 -32.33 1.28 -5.79
C ARG A 129 -33.44 0.42 -5.21
N LYS A 130 -33.14 -0.32 -4.13
CA LYS A 130 -34.07 -1.29 -3.55
C LYS A 130 -34.77 -0.78 -2.30
N ASN A 131 -34.41 0.40 -1.82
CA ASN A 131 -34.93 1.02 -0.58
C ASN A 131 -34.78 0.07 0.63
N ARG A 132 -33.60 -0.60 0.78
CA ARG A 132 -33.36 -1.55 1.87
C ARG A 132 -32.31 -1.03 2.84
N LEU A 133 -32.70 -0.77 4.08
CA LEU A 133 -31.87 -0.20 5.14
C LEU A 133 -30.62 -1.04 5.46
N GLN A 134 -30.73 -2.37 5.41
CA GLN A 134 -29.59 -3.26 5.69
C GLN A 134 -28.38 -3.00 4.76
N TYR A 135 -28.62 -2.63 3.51
CA TYR A 135 -27.52 -2.32 2.58
C TYR A 135 -26.82 -1.00 2.95
N PHE A 136 -27.52 0.00 3.49
CA PHE A 136 -26.89 1.20 4.04
C PHE A 136 -26.00 0.86 5.22
N PHE A 137 -26.46 -0.02 6.13
CA PHE A 137 -25.69 -0.44 7.29
C PHE A 137 -24.38 -1.14 6.87
N PHE A 138 -24.46 -2.16 6.04
CA PHE A 138 -23.27 -2.90 5.59
C PHE A 138 -22.35 -2.06 4.70
N SER A 139 -22.88 -1.13 3.90
CA SER A 139 -22.07 -0.15 3.17
C SER A 139 -21.25 0.71 4.13
N GLY A 140 -21.88 1.20 5.21
CA GLY A 140 -21.20 1.94 6.27
C GLY A 140 -20.09 1.15 6.94
N ILE A 141 -20.31 -0.13 7.27
CA ILE A 141 -19.30 -1.03 7.81
C ILE A 141 -18.10 -1.14 6.86
N LEU A 142 -18.34 -1.38 5.58
CA LEU A 142 -17.24 -1.55 4.62
C LEU A 142 -16.43 -0.27 4.43
N PHE A 143 -17.05 0.91 4.40
CA PHE A 143 -16.30 2.17 4.35
C PHE A 143 -15.48 2.39 5.62
N ALA A 144 -15.99 2.03 6.80
CA ALA A 144 -15.21 2.10 8.04
C ALA A 144 -14.05 1.10 8.05
N CYS A 145 -14.24 -0.12 7.53
CA CYS A 145 -13.14 -1.08 7.36
C CYS A 145 -12.05 -0.54 6.42
N ALA A 146 -12.43 0.09 5.30
CA ALA A 146 -11.48 0.75 4.41
C ALA A 146 -10.65 1.83 5.13
N ALA A 147 -11.29 2.64 5.98
CA ALA A 147 -10.62 3.66 6.78
C ALA A 147 -9.68 3.05 7.83
N LEU A 148 -10.08 1.93 8.46
CA LEU A 148 -9.27 1.23 9.46
C LEU A 148 -8.02 0.56 8.87
N VAL A 149 -7.99 0.25 7.56
CA VAL A 149 -6.78 -0.23 6.88
C VAL A 149 -5.75 0.90 6.75
N LYS A 150 -6.18 2.08 6.29
CA LYS A 150 -5.35 3.29 6.18
C LYS A 150 -6.26 4.52 6.15
N GLN A 151 -5.80 5.64 6.74
CA GLN A 151 -6.56 6.90 6.82
C GLN A 151 -7.16 7.34 5.47
N HIS A 152 -6.46 7.07 4.37
CA HIS A 152 -6.89 7.39 3.00
C HIS A 152 -8.24 6.75 2.62
N GLY A 153 -8.56 5.58 3.19
CA GLY A 153 -9.83 4.89 2.99
C GLY A 153 -11.05 5.69 3.45
N ALA A 154 -10.90 6.60 4.43
CA ALA A 154 -11.98 7.43 4.95
C ALA A 154 -12.60 8.34 3.88
N PHE A 155 -11.81 8.84 2.92
CA PHE A 155 -12.31 9.74 1.87
C PHE A 155 -13.34 9.08 0.97
N PHE A 156 -13.20 7.79 0.70
CA PHE A 156 -14.21 7.04 -0.05
C PHE A 156 -15.54 6.98 0.72
N GLY A 157 -15.49 6.86 2.05
CA GLY A 157 -16.67 6.90 2.90
C GLY A 157 -17.35 8.28 2.91
N PHE A 158 -16.58 9.37 2.98
CA PHE A 158 -17.11 10.73 2.91
C PHE A 158 -17.81 11.00 1.58
N PHE A 159 -17.20 10.64 0.46
CA PHE A 159 -17.82 10.85 -0.86
C PHE A 159 -18.99 9.89 -1.10
N GLY A 160 -18.91 8.64 -0.62
CA GLY A 160 -20.05 7.71 -0.65
C GLY A 160 -21.24 8.23 0.14
N PHE A 161 -21.01 8.75 1.34
CA PHE A 161 -22.04 9.40 2.16
C PHE A 161 -22.64 10.63 1.48
N GLY A 162 -21.80 11.50 0.90
CA GLY A 162 -22.24 12.65 0.12
C GLY A 162 -23.13 12.25 -1.06
N ALA A 163 -22.73 11.22 -1.83
CA ALA A 163 -23.53 10.70 -2.93
C ALA A 163 -24.88 10.10 -2.45
N MET A 164 -24.88 9.44 -1.28
CA MET A 164 -26.10 8.95 -0.64
C MET A 164 -27.04 10.11 -0.30
N LEU A 165 -26.55 11.15 0.39
CA LEU A 165 -27.36 12.31 0.78
C LEU A 165 -27.97 13.00 -0.44
N LEU A 166 -27.15 13.25 -1.48
CA LEU A 166 -27.62 13.86 -2.72
C LEU A 166 -28.64 13.00 -3.46
N SER A 167 -28.48 11.68 -3.43
CA SER A 167 -29.45 10.77 -4.06
C SER A 167 -30.78 10.75 -3.34
N LEU A 168 -30.75 10.66 -2.01
CA LEU A 168 -31.97 10.60 -1.16
C LEU A 168 -32.69 11.94 -1.12
N SER A 169 -31.98 13.09 -1.05
CA SER A 169 -32.60 14.42 -0.98
C SER A 169 -33.31 14.82 -2.28
N GLN A 170 -32.99 14.21 -3.38
CA GLN A 170 -33.54 14.51 -4.70
C GLN A 170 -34.65 13.53 -5.12
N ASP A 171 -35.01 12.59 -4.26
CA ASP A 171 -36.15 11.72 -4.45
C ASP A 171 -37.37 12.39 -3.83
N MET A 172 -38.15 13.06 -4.67
CA MET A 172 -39.37 13.82 -4.26
C MET A 172 -40.45 12.95 -3.63
N HIS A 173 -40.41 11.63 -3.84
CA HIS A 173 -41.38 10.67 -3.33
C HIS A 173 -40.92 9.96 -2.04
N LEU A 174 -39.70 10.25 -1.59
CA LEU A 174 -39.12 9.58 -0.43
C LEU A 174 -39.75 10.13 0.87
N ASP A 175 -40.27 9.24 1.71
CA ASP A 175 -40.70 9.58 3.05
C ASP A 175 -39.53 10.17 3.88
N LYS A 176 -39.76 11.33 4.53
CA LYS A 176 -38.79 11.98 5.41
C LYS A 176 -38.29 11.06 6.53
N LYS A 177 -39.16 10.20 7.05
CA LYS A 177 -38.78 9.22 8.09
C LYS A 177 -37.77 8.19 7.53
N TYR A 178 -38.01 7.72 6.31
CA TYR A 178 -37.09 6.79 5.65
C TYR A 178 -35.75 7.46 5.33
N TYR A 179 -35.75 8.73 4.88
CA TYR A 179 -34.54 9.53 4.66
C TYR A 179 -33.65 9.54 5.90
N TRP A 180 -34.17 10.00 7.04
CA TRP A 180 -33.40 10.08 8.28
C TRP A 180 -33.00 8.69 8.81
N LYS A 181 -33.86 7.69 8.68
CA LYS A 181 -33.56 6.33 9.09
C LYS A 181 -32.40 5.75 8.29
N SER A 182 -32.31 6.03 6.99
CA SER A 182 -31.20 5.60 6.13
C SER A 182 -29.87 6.21 6.57
N ILE A 183 -29.87 7.50 6.91
CA ILE A 183 -28.70 8.21 7.42
C ILE A 183 -28.21 7.59 8.75
N VAL A 184 -29.13 7.45 9.71
CA VAL A 184 -28.78 6.89 11.03
C VAL A 184 -28.25 5.48 10.91
N VAL A 185 -28.87 4.65 10.06
CA VAL A 185 -28.43 3.26 9.83
C VAL A 185 -27.07 3.19 9.17
N PHE A 186 -26.80 4.06 8.17
CA PHE A 186 -25.48 4.14 7.54
C PHE A 186 -24.39 4.57 8.55
N ILE A 187 -24.67 5.65 9.31
CA ILE A 187 -23.74 6.14 10.36
C ILE A 187 -23.52 5.07 11.44
N GLY A 188 -24.56 4.35 11.84
CA GLY A 188 -24.44 3.21 12.75
C GLY A 188 -23.52 2.12 12.22
N GLY A 189 -23.62 1.83 10.91
CA GLY A 189 -22.69 0.92 10.21
C GLY A 189 -21.25 1.41 10.24
N VAL A 190 -21.01 2.69 9.99
CA VAL A 190 -19.65 3.30 10.07
C VAL A 190 -19.12 3.27 11.50
N PHE A 191 -19.97 3.61 12.47
CA PHE A 191 -19.54 3.72 13.86
C PHE A 191 -19.15 2.38 14.49
N LEU A 192 -19.78 1.29 14.10
CA LEU A 192 -19.57 -0.03 14.71
C LEU A 192 -18.11 -0.52 14.64
N PRO A 193 -17.45 -0.62 13.46
CA PRO A 193 -16.05 -1.04 13.41
C PRO A 193 -15.10 -0.02 14.05
N LEU A 194 -15.37 1.27 13.92
CA LEU A 194 -14.55 2.32 14.53
C LEU A 194 -14.59 2.26 16.06
N LEU A 195 -15.79 2.08 16.63
CA LEU A 195 -15.96 1.91 18.06
C LEU A 195 -15.29 0.64 18.56
N ALA A 196 -15.45 -0.48 17.85
CA ALA A 196 -14.80 -1.74 18.21
C ALA A 196 -13.27 -1.59 18.23
N CYS A 197 -12.70 -0.94 17.22
CA CYS A 197 -11.26 -0.63 17.17
C CYS A 197 -10.82 0.28 18.33
N PHE A 198 -11.56 1.35 18.59
CA PHE A 198 -11.28 2.27 19.69
C PHE A 198 -11.30 1.57 21.05
N LEU A 199 -12.33 0.78 21.33
CA LEU A 199 -12.45 0.01 22.57
C LEU A 199 -11.32 -1.01 22.72
N TYR A 200 -10.92 -1.67 21.63
CA TYR A 200 -9.77 -2.57 21.62
C TYR A 200 -8.48 -1.83 21.99
N LEU A 201 -8.18 -0.71 21.34
CA LEU A 201 -6.97 0.09 21.62
C LEU A 201 -6.95 0.63 23.06
N MET A 202 -8.10 0.99 23.60
CA MET A 202 -8.26 1.33 25.01
C MET A 202 -7.96 0.13 25.93
N TYR A 203 -8.58 -1.00 25.64
CA TYR A 203 -8.43 -2.22 26.44
C TYR A 203 -6.98 -2.69 26.55
N VAL A 204 -6.23 -2.66 25.43
CA VAL A 204 -4.81 -3.04 25.42
C VAL A 204 -3.86 -1.89 25.84
N GLY A 205 -4.38 -0.71 26.17
CA GLY A 205 -3.60 0.40 26.73
C GLY A 205 -2.71 1.15 25.74
N VAL A 206 -2.93 1.03 24.41
CA VAL A 206 -2.05 1.62 23.39
C VAL A 206 -2.63 2.88 22.72
N LEU A 207 -3.78 3.37 23.18
CA LEU A 207 -4.49 4.49 22.54
C LEU A 207 -3.62 5.76 22.41
N ALA A 208 -2.81 6.08 23.42
CA ALA A 208 -1.92 7.25 23.37
C ALA A 208 -0.83 7.10 22.31
N LYS A 209 -0.21 5.91 22.19
CA LYS A 209 0.79 5.62 21.14
C LYS A 209 0.17 5.62 19.76
N PHE A 210 -1.03 5.02 19.61
CA PHE A 210 -1.81 5.09 18.37
C PHE A 210 -2.03 6.54 17.97
N TYR A 211 -2.53 7.41 18.86
CA TYR A 211 -2.76 8.81 18.55
C TYR A 211 -1.48 9.55 18.16
N LEU A 212 -0.39 9.34 18.92
CA LEU A 212 0.92 9.94 18.62
C LEU A 212 1.39 9.60 17.21
N TRP A 213 1.37 8.33 16.84
CA TRP A 213 1.90 7.90 15.55
C TRP A 213 0.98 8.22 14.37
N THR A 214 -0.34 7.96 14.51
CA THR A 214 -1.25 8.02 13.37
C THR A 214 -1.82 9.41 13.10
N PHE A 215 -1.74 10.33 14.06
CA PHE A 215 -2.22 11.71 13.88
C PHE A 215 -1.10 12.73 14.09
N VAL A 216 -0.38 12.69 15.19
CA VAL A 216 0.62 13.72 15.50
C VAL A 216 1.81 13.58 14.56
N TYR A 217 2.48 12.42 14.56
CA TYR A 217 3.63 12.20 13.67
C TYR A 217 3.24 12.18 12.19
N ALA A 218 2.10 11.57 11.82
CA ALA A 218 1.64 11.54 10.43
C ALA A 218 1.42 12.95 9.85
N LYS A 219 0.99 13.92 10.66
CA LYS A 219 0.87 15.33 10.26
C LYS A 219 2.25 15.93 9.97
N GLU A 220 3.22 15.74 10.88
CA GLU A 220 4.59 16.25 10.68
C GLU A 220 5.23 15.63 9.44
N TYR A 221 5.12 14.32 9.26
CA TYR A 221 5.62 13.61 8.09
C TYR A 221 5.06 14.18 6.78
N SER A 222 3.76 14.50 6.73
CA SER A 222 3.11 15.04 5.52
C SER A 222 3.57 16.45 5.15
N SER A 223 4.20 17.19 6.06
CA SER A 223 4.67 18.57 5.84
C SER A 223 6.11 18.68 5.36
N LEU A 224 6.83 17.56 5.22
CA LEU A 224 8.28 17.57 4.90
C LEU A 224 8.61 17.83 3.43
N SER A 225 7.67 17.63 2.50
CA SER A 225 7.93 17.76 1.05
C SER A 225 7.87 19.21 0.56
N SER A 226 8.87 19.65 -0.20
CA SER A 226 8.85 20.94 -0.89
C SER A 226 7.91 20.92 -2.11
N LEU A 227 7.46 22.11 -2.58
CA LEU A 227 6.64 22.22 -3.79
C LEU A 227 7.32 21.65 -5.04
N ALA A 228 8.64 21.79 -5.15
CA ALA A 228 9.41 21.25 -6.28
C ALA A 228 9.43 19.70 -6.25
N ASP A 229 9.59 19.12 -5.06
CA ASP A 229 9.53 17.66 -4.88
C ASP A 229 8.15 17.12 -5.23
N ILE A 230 7.09 17.77 -4.75
CA ILE A 230 5.69 17.43 -5.02
C ILE A 230 5.43 17.36 -6.53
N GLN A 231 5.85 18.37 -7.27
CA GLN A 231 5.69 18.41 -8.73
C GLN A 231 6.45 17.26 -9.41
N SER A 232 7.70 17.03 -9.00
CA SER A 232 8.53 15.95 -9.54
C SER A 232 7.91 14.58 -9.28
N TYR A 233 7.46 14.30 -8.04
CA TYR A 233 6.84 13.04 -7.65
C TYR A 233 5.53 12.79 -8.42
N PHE A 234 4.69 13.82 -8.55
CA PHE A 234 3.44 13.72 -9.30
C PHE A 234 3.68 13.39 -10.77
N ILE A 235 4.55 14.18 -11.44
CA ILE A 235 4.85 14.01 -12.86
C ILE A 235 5.45 12.62 -13.11
N GLY A 236 6.46 12.24 -12.33
CA GLY A 236 7.13 10.94 -12.48
C GLY A 236 6.19 9.75 -12.28
N GLY A 237 5.36 9.78 -11.24
CA GLY A 237 4.37 8.73 -10.96
C GLY A 237 3.30 8.64 -12.03
N PHE A 238 2.76 9.79 -12.47
CA PHE A 238 1.72 9.82 -13.50
C PHE A 238 2.23 9.42 -14.88
N GLN A 239 3.43 9.87 -15.26
CA GLN A 239 4.04 9.49 -16.53
C GLN A 239 4.26 7.99 -16.62
N SER A 240 4.80 7.37 -15.57
CA SER A 240 5.00 5.93 -15.50
C SER A 240 3.67 5.18 -15.68
N LEU A 241 2.64 5.58 -14.94
CA LEU A 241 1.32 4.96 -15.01
C LEU A 241 0.69 5.11 -16.41
N PHE A 242 0.73 6.32 -16.97
CA PHE A 242 0.09 6.62 -18.26
C PHE A 242 0.78 5.91 -19.42
N TYR A 243 2.12 5.89 -19.44
CA TYR A 243 2.91 5.34 -20.55
C TYR A 243 2.58 3.85 -20.80
N PHE A 244 2.48 3.04 -19.76
CA PHE A 244 2.31 1.58 -19.89
C PHE A 244 0.89 1.11 -20.15
N ALA A 245 -0.12 1.96 -19.91
CA ALA A 245 -1.52 1.62 -20.15
C ALA A 245 -2.28 2.74 -20.86
N SER A 246 -1.57 3.53 -21.68
CA SER A 246 -2.13 4.70 -22.37
C SER A 246 -3.45 4.44 -23.10
N PRO A 247 -3.68 3.30 -23.81
CA PRO A 247 -4.97 3.06 -24.44
C PRO A 247 -6.12 2.96 -23.43
N ILE A 248 -5.89 2.34 -22.27
CA ILE A 248 -6.90 2.25 -21.20
C ILE A 248 -7.22 3.64 -20.66
N TRP A 249 -6.20 4.48 -20.43
CA TRP A 249 -6.37 5.84 -19.93
C TRP A 249 -7.07 6.75 -20.91
N ILE A 250 -6.71 6.68 -22.21
CA ILE A 250 -7.34 7.50 -23.27
C ILE A 250 -8.83 7.16 -23.40
N ILE A 251 -9.16 5.87 -23.49
CA ILE A 251 -10.55 5.42 -23.58
C ILE A 251 -11.31 5.71 -22.27
N GLY A 252 -10.64 5.61 -21.12
CA GLY A 252 -11.19 6.04 -19.82
C GLY A 252 -11.54 7.54 -19.82
N GLY A 253 -10.71 8.38 -20.42
CA GLY A 253 -10.99 9.81 -20.65
C GLY A 253 -12.25 10.03 -21.49
N VAL A 254 -12.42 9.26 -22.57
CA VAL A 254 -13.68 9.27 -23.35
C VAL A 254 -14.86 8.86 -22.47
N GLY A 255 -14.70 7.82 -21.64
CA GLY A 255 -15.72 7.38 -20.70
C GLY A 255 -16.09 8.45 -19.69
N PHE A 256 -15.11 9.17 -19.15
CA PHE A 256 -15.33 10.30 -18.24
C PHE A 256 -16.15 11.41 -18.90
N ILE A 257 -15.77 11.81 -20.13
CA ILE A 257 -16.51 12.83 -20.91
C ILE A 257 -17.95 12.38 -21.16
N THR A 258 -18.15 11.13 -21.55
CA THR A 258 -19.48 10.61 -21.85
C THR A 258 -20.43 10.53 -20.64
N LEU A 259 -19.89 10.41 -19.43
CA LEU A 259 -20.71 10.50 -18.21
C LEU A 259 -21.45 11.83 -18.07
N PHE A 260 -20.96 12.93 -18.63
CA PHE A 260 -21.65 14.22 -18.60
C PHE A 260 -22.76 14.29 -19.63
N PHE A 261 -22.57 13.73 -20.82
CA PHE A 261 -23.45 13.94 -21.97
C PHE A 261 -24.54 12.88 -22.10
N TYR A 262 -24.29 11.64 -21.67
CA TYR A 262 -25.28 10.57 -21.74
C TYR A 262 -26.19 10.53 -20.51
N LYS A 263 -27.46 10.19 -20.74
CA LYS A 263 -28.47 10.03 -19.69
C LYS A 263 -28.30 8.67 -18.96
N TYR A 264 -27.24 8.56 -18.20
CA TYR A 264 -27.10 7.45 -17.25
C TYR A 264 -27.96 7.69 -15.99
N ASN A 265 -28.25 6.60 -15.27
CA ASN A 265 -28.91 6.69 -13.99
C ASN A 265 -28.12 7.62 -13.04
N LYS A 266 -28.84 8.53 -12.37
CA LYS A 266 -28.25 9.58 -11.52
C LYS A 266 -27.40 9.01 -10.40
N GLN A 267 -27.89 7.96 -9.70
CA GLN A 267 -27.18 7.32 -8.60
C GLN A 267 -25.85 6.72 -9.09
N SER A 268 -25.85 6.06 -10.25
CA SER A 268 -24.64 5.52 -10.88
C SER A 268 -23.61 6.61 -11.20
N ARG A 269 -24.06 7.75 -11.74
CA ARG A 269 -23.19 8.89 -12.03
C ARG A 269 -22.59 9.49 -10.75
N LEU A 270 -23.43 9.74 -9.72
CA LEU A 270 -22.97 10.31 -8.44
C LEU A 270 -21.94 9.42 -7.77
N LEU A 271 -22.17 8.10 -7.71
CA LEU A 271 -21.22 7.17 -7.12
C LEU A 271 -19.92 7.07 -7.94
N THR A 272 -19.99 7.12 -9.28
CA THR A 272 -18.79 7.12 -10.12
C THR A 272 -17.98 8.41 -9.95
N TYR A 273 -18.63 9.58 -9.91
CA TYR A 273 -17.95 10.86 -9.62
C TYR A 273 -17.39 10.88 -8.20
N GLY A 274 -18.15 10.39 -7.21
CA GLY A 274 -17.67 10.27 -5.84
C GLY A 274 -16.43 9.39 -5.74
N LEU A 275 -16.44 8.23 -6.39
CA LEU A 275 -15.30 7.33 -6.47
C LEU A 275 -14.09 8.00 -7.15
N PHE A 276 -14.31 8.71 -8.27
CA PHE A 276 -13.26 9.43 -8.98
C PHE A 276 -12.60 10.51 -8.10
N ILE A 277 -13.41 11.37 -7.49
CA ILE A 277 -12.90 12.46 -6.65
C ILE A 277 -12.19 11.89 -5.40
N ALA A 278 -12.80 10.89 -4.75
CA ALA A 278 -12.20 10.24 -3.59
C ALA A 278 -10.84 9.59 -3.92
N SER A 279 -10.73 8.95 -5.08
CA SER A 279 -9.46 8.34 -5.54
C SER A 279 -8.36 9.39 -5.73
N TRP A 280 -8.66 10.53 -6.34
CA TRP A 280 -7.70 11.63 -6.51
C TRP A 280 -7.29 12.25 -5.19
N ILE A 281 -8.23 12.46 -4.27
CA ILE A 281 -7.93 13.00 -2.93
C ILE A 281 -7.08 11.98 -2.15
N ALA A 282 -7.47 10.70 -2.13
CA ALA A 282 -6.73 9.65 -1.44
C ALA A 282 -5.29 9.52 -1.94
N LEU A 283 -5.08 9.59 -3.27
CA LEU A 283 -3.75 9.62 -3.89
C LEU A 283 -2.92 10.82 -3.45
N SER A 284 -3.55 12.00 -3.26
CA SER A 284 -2.87 13.27 -3.03
C SER A 284 -2.53 13.54 -1.57
N ILE A 285 -3.00 12.73 -0.62
CA ILE A 285 -2.73 12.95 0.79
C ILE A 285 -1.23 12.74 1.07
N GLY A 286 -0.64 13.70 1.79
CA GLY A 286 0.79 13.72 2.08
C GLY A 286 1.66 14.16 0.90
N LEU A 287 1.10 14.31 -0.31
CA LEU A 287 1.74 14.85 -1.52
C LEU A 287 3.02 14.13 -1.98
N TYR A 288 3.27 12.91 -1.49
CA TYR A 288 4.43 12.11 -1.89
C TYR A 288 4.24 11.37 -3.22
N PHE A 289 3.02 11.19 -3.69
CA PHE A 289 2.68 10.50 -4.94
C PHE A 289 3.49 9.22 -5.16
N ARG A 290 3.61 8.40 -4.09
CA ARG A 290 4.31 7.10 -4.17
C ARG A 290 3.62 6.21 -5.21
N PRO A 291 4.36 5.35 -5.94
CA PRO A 291 3.78 4.50 -6.98
C PRO A 291 2.55 3.72 -6.53
N HIS A 292 2.56 3.13 -5.33
CA HIS A 292 1.43 2.37 -4.80
C HIS A 292 0.17 3.23 -4.49
N TYR A 293 0.30 4.55 -4.29
CA TYR A 293 -0.89 5.40 -4.10
C TYR A 293 -1.75 5.46 -5.37
N PHE A 294 -1.15 5.29 -6.56
CA PHE A 294 -1.89 5.26 -7.81
C PHE A 294 -2.83 4.05 -7.94
N VAL A 295 -2.68 3.03 -7.10
CA VAL A 295 -3.61 1.90 -6.99
C VAL A 295 -5.03 2.38 -6.69
N PHE A 296 -5.22 3.49 -5.95
CA PHE A 296 -6.54 4.07 -5.71
C PHE A 296 -7.28 4.50 -6.99
N LEU A 297 -6.54 4.88 -8.04
CA LEU A 297 -7.15 5.29 -9.31
C LEU A 297 -7.58 4.11 -10.18
N LEU A 298 -7.03 2.91 -9.97
CA LEU A 298 -7.20 1.79 -10.90
C LEU A 298 -8.67 1.36 -11.06
N PRO A 299 -9.48 1.19 -9.99
CA PRO A 299 -10.86 0.77 -10.16
C PRO A 299 -11.71 1.77 -10.92
N VAL A 300 -11.57 3.07 -10.62
CA VAL A 300 -12.37 4.10 -11.31
C VAL A 300 -11.91 4.30 -12.74
N SER A 301 -10.61 4.21 -13.02
CA SER A 301 -10.08 4.27 -14.39
C SER A 301 -10.54 3.09 -15.24
N ALA A 302 -10.54 1.90 -14.66
CA ALA A 302 -11.09 0.70 -15.30
C ALA A 302 -12.60 0.81 -15.55
N LEU A 303 -13.36 1.35 -14.60
CA LEU A 303 -14.80 1.63 -14.78
C LEU A 303 -15.04 2.63 -15.92
N LEU A 304 -14.27 3.71 -15.94
CA LEU A 304 -14.34 4.73 -16.98
C LEU A 304 -13.94 4.15 -18.36
N PHE A 305 -12.94 3.28 -18.42
CA PHE A 305 -12.62 2.53 -19.63
C PHE A 305 -13.82 1.72 -20.12
N GLY A 306 -14.50 0.97 -19.23
CA GLY A 306 -15.71 0.22 -19.58
C GLY A 306 -16.83 1.11 -20.13
N ILE A 307 -17.05 2.29 -19.53
CA ILE A 307 -18.01 3.30 -20.01
C ILE A 307 -17.60 3.82 -21.38
N GLY A 308 -16.31 4.09 -21.62
CA GLY A 308 -15.76 4.52 -22.90
C GLY A 308 -16.01 3.48 -24.01
N ILE A 309 -15.71 2.20 -23.74
CA ILE A 309 -15.99 1.09 -24.66
C ILE A 309 -17.49 0.99 -24.95
N ARG A 310 -18.34 1.12 -23.92
CA ARG A 310 -19.79 1.11 -24.14
C ARG A 310 -20.25 2.27 -25.03
N SER A 311 -19.61 3.42 -24.91
CA SER A 311 -19.92 4.58 -25.75
C SER A 311 -19.52 4.35 -27.21
N LEU A 312 -18.40 3.69 -27.45
CA LEU A 312 -18.01 3.25 -28.78
C LEU A 312 -19.02 2.24 -29.38
N PHE A 313 -19.47 1.26 -28.59
CA PHE A 313 -20.55 0.35 -29.04
C PHE A 313 -21.82 1.11 -29.45
N ARG A 314 -22.21 2.14 -28.71
CA ARG A 314 -23.38 2.98 -29.05
C ARG A 314 -23.18 3.77 -30.31
N LEU A 315 -21.98 4.30 -30.56
CA LEU A 315 -21.66 5.04 -31.78
C LEU A 315 -21.88 4.21 -33.05
N PHE A 316 -21.51 2.92 -33.02
CA PHE A 316 -21.65 2.00 -34.11
C PHE A 316 -22.96 1.18 -34.08
N SER A 317 -23.82 1.39 -33.08
CA SER A 317 -25.05 0.58 -32.87
C SER A 317 -26.10 0.71 -33.98
N THR A 318 -26.09 1.80 -34.71
CA THR A 318 -27.03 2.08 -35.83
C THR A 318 -26.75 1.27 -37.07
N SER A 319 -25.56 0.67 -37.20
CA SER A 319 -25.23 -0.17 -38.38
C SER A 319 -25.97 -1.51 -38.32
N SER A 320 -26.56 -1.90 -39.43
CA SER A 320 -27.16 -3.21 -39.66
C SER A 320 -26.10 -4.32 -39.86
N ILE A 321 -24.87 -3.95 -40.21
CA ILE A 321 -23.76 -4.87 -40.48
C ILE A 321 -23.09 -5.24 -39.17
N PRO A 322 -23.13 -6.52 -38.71
CA PRO A 322 -22.54 -6.93 -37.44
C PRO A 322 -21.05 -6.57 -37.29
N LEU A 323 -20.29 -6.71 -38.38
CA LEU A 323 -18.86 -6.39 -38.41
C LEU A 323 -18.58 -4.92 -38.12
N ILE A 324 -19.39 -3.98 -38.60
CA ILE A 324 -19.27 -2.54 -38.35
C ILE A 324 -19.78 -2.22 -36.94
N ARG A 325 -20.84 -2.90 -36.51
CA ARG A 325 -21.44 -2.67 -35.17
C ARG A 325 -20.55 -3.10 -34.03
N TYR A 326 -19.91 -4.25 -34.13
CA TYR A 326 -19.14 -4.85 -33.03
C TYR A 326 -17.62 -4.81 -33.26
N GLY A 327 -17.17 -4.75 -34.51
CA GLY A 327 -15.76 -4.82 -34.89
C GLY A 327 -14.91 -3.72 -34.24
N PRO A 328 -15.18 -2.42 -34.49
CA PRO A 328 -14.33 -1.34 -33.98
C PRO A 328 -14.19 -1.31 -32.45
N PRO A 329 -15.28 -1.40 -31.65
CA PRO A 329 -15.14 -1.45 -30.21
C PRO A 329 -14.36 -2.67 -29.68
N THR A 330 -14.56 -3.83 -30.31
CA THR A 330 -13.84 -5.07 -29.97
C THR A 330 -12.35 -4.93 -30.28
N ILE A 331 -12.00 -4.40 -31.46
CA ILE A 331 -10.59 -4.12 -31.81
C ILE A 331 -9.94 -3.19 -30.80
N VAL A 332 -10.62 -2.13 -30.38
CA VAL A 332 -10.11 -1.20 -29.36
C VAL A 332 -9.83 -1.92 -28.05
N VAL A 333 -10.73 -2.81 -27.59
CA VAL A 333 -10.50 -3.61 -26.37
C VAL A 333 -9.29 -4.52 -26.55
N ILE A 334 -9.20 -5.23 -27.66
CA ILE A 334 -8.10 -6.15 -27.95
C ILE A 334 -6.77 -5.39 -27.98
N VAL A 335 -6.71 -4.28 -28.69
CA VAL A 335 -5.49 -3.45 -28.81
C VAL A 335 -5.10 -2.89 -27.44
N ALA A 336 -6.06 -2.38 -26.66
CA ALA A 336 -5.78 -1.86 -25.32
C ALA A 336 -5.24 -2.96 -24.39
N PHE A 337 -5.83 -4.15 -24.42
CA PHE A 337 -5.44 -5.24 -23.54
C PHE A 337 -4.11 -5.87 -23.96
N LEU A 338 -3.94 -6.18 -25.23
CA LEU A 338 -2.69 -6.73 -25.74
C LEU A 338 -1.54 -5.73 -25.64
N GLY A 339 -1.79 -4.44 -25.89
CA GLY A 339 -0.79 -3.39 -25.74
C GLY A 339 -0.33 -3.24 -24.29
N THR A 340 -1.26 -3.23 -23.32
CA THR A 340 -0.92 -3.20 -21.89
C THR A 340 -0.17 -4.47 -21.45
N LEU A 341 -0.60 -5.65 -21.90
CA LEU A 341 0.08 -6.90 -21.60
C LEU A 341 1.49 -6.94 -22.20
N ALA A 342 1.65 -6.51 -23.43
CA ALA A 342 2.95 -6.45 -24.13
C ALA A 342 3.94 -5.52 -23.41
N ALA A 343 3.46 -4.39 -22.89
CA ALA A 343 4.29 -3.44 -22.13
C ALA A 343 4.84 -4.01 -20.81
N HIS A 344 4.24 -5.09 -20.30
CA HIS A 344 4.67 -5.75 -19.05
C HIS A 344 5.16 -7.19 -19.30
N TRP A 345 5.28 -7.61 -20.56
CA TRP A 345 5.55 -8.99 -20.94
C TRP A 345 6.83 -9.54 -20.32
N ASP A 346 7.87 -8.73 -20.28
CA ASP A 346 9.17 -9.10 -19.75
C ASP A 346 9.04 -9.54 -18.27
N VAL A 347 8.45 -8.69 -17.43
CA VAL A 347 8.27 -8.94 -16.00
C VAL A 347 7.25 -10.06 -15.77
N LEU A 348 6.13 -10.07 -16.50
CA LEU A 348 5.05 -11.02 -16.26
C LEU A 348 5.38 -12.44 -16.77
N VAL A 349 6.19 -12.56 -17.83
CA VAL A 349 6.35 -13.84 -18.53
C VAL A 349 7.82 -14.26 -18.72
N GLN A 350 8.70 -13.36 -19.16
CA GLN A 350 10.05 -13.74 -19.62
C GLN A 350 11.06 -13.81 -18.50
N PHE A 351 11.12 -12.80 -17.60
CA PHE A 351 12.16 -12.66 -16.60
C PHE A 351 12.08 -13.77 -15.54
N SER A 352 13.22 -14.31 -15.14
CA SER A 352 13.36 -15.13 -13.93
C SER A 352 13.08 -14.29 -12.68
N ILE A 353 12.82 -14.91 -11.52
CA ILE A 353 12.57 -14.18 -10.27
C ILE A 353 13.71 -13.22 -9.91
N PRO A 354 15.01 -13.60 -9.98
CA PRO A 354 16.07 -12.63 -9.78
C PRO A 354 16.00 -11.43 -10.72
N GLN A 355 15.76 -11.64 -12.02
CA GLN A 355 15.64 -10.54 -12.98
C GLN A 355 14.44 -9.63 -12.71
N VAL A 356 13.27 -10.21 -12.32
CA VAL A 356 12.11 -9.41 -11.87
C VAL A 356 12.50 -8.58 -10.66
N THR A 357 13.12 -9.19 -9.67
CA THR A 357 13.51 -8.55 -8.41
C THR A 357 14.48 -7.40 -8.66
N GLU A 358 15.49 -7.61 -9.52
CA GLU A 358 16.43 -6.55 -9.94
C GLU A 358 15.74 -5.40 -10.67
N THR A 359 14.84 -5.73 -11.62
CA THR A 359 14.10 -4.72 -12.41
C THR A 359 13.22 -3.85 -11.54
N VAL A 360 12.55 -4.46 -10.57
CA VAL A 360 11.53 -3.84 -9.75
C VAL A 360 12.13 -3.06 -8.59
N TYR A 361 13.16 -3.62 -7.93
CA TYR A 361 13.76 -3.05 -6.72
C TYR A 361 15.04 -2.25 -6.96
N GLN A 362 15.66 -2.42 -8.12
CA GLN A 362 16.91 -1.72 -8.48
C GLN A 362 18.01 -1.92 -7.41
N ILE A 363 18.49 -0.82 -6.79
CA ILE A 363 19.64 -0.83 -5.85
C ILE A 363 19.21 -1.16 -4.41
N TYR A 364 17.93 -1.37 -4.12
CA TYR A 364 17.47 -1.64 -2.76
C TYR A 364 17.84 -3.05 -2.27
N PRO A 365 17.94 -3.27 -0.94
CA PRO A 365 18.39 -4.52 -0.35
C PRO A 365 17.36 -5.66 -0.45
N PHE A 366 16.17 -5.40 -0.97
CA PHE A 366 15.06 -6.36 -0.99
C PHE A 366 15.41 -7.68 -1.68
N PRO A 367 16.15 -7.72 -2.81
CA PRO A 367 16.59 -8.98 -3.41
C PRO A 367 17.37 -9.88 -2.46
N TYR A 368 18.11 -9.30 -1.53
CA TYR A 368 19.01 -9.99 -0.61
C TYR A 368 18.43 -10.16 0.79
N SER A 369 17.20 -9.68 1.04
CA SER A 369 16.59 -9.66 2.38
C SER A 369 16.51 -11.04 3.01
N VAL A 370 16.19 -12.07 2.23
CA VAL A 370 16.13 -13.46 2.71
C VAL A 370 17.52 -13.92 3.16
N ARG A 371 18.55 -13.70 2.33
CA ARG A 371 19.94 -14.09 2.65
C ARG A 371 20.51 -13.35 3.86
N ILE A 372 20.20 -12.03 3.96
CA ILE A 372 20.58 -11.22 5.12
C ILE A 372 19.94 -11.78 6.39
N ALA A 373 18.66 -12.12 6.33
CA ALA A 373 17.94 -12.69 7.46
C ALA A 373 18.41 -14.09 7.86
N GLU A 374 18.89 -14.93 6.90
CA GLU A 374 19.55 -16.20 7.21
C GLU A 374 20.83 -15.98 8.04
N ILE A 375 21.67 -15.05 7.66
CA ILE A 375 22.88 -14.71 8.41
C ILE A 375 22.53 -14.16 9.80
N ILE A 376 21.46 -13.35 9.92
CA ILE A 376 20.96 -12.91 11.23
C ILE A 376 20.58 -14.13 12.08
N LYS A 377 19.88 -15.12 11.52
CA LYS A 377 19.51 -16.36 12.23
C LYS A 377 20.72 -17.18 12.65
N GLU A 378 21.73 -17.29 11.79
CA GLU A 378 22.99 -18.01 12.08
C GLU A 378 23.73 -17.38 13.27
N LYS A 379 23.65 -16.06 13.45
CA LYS A 379 24.36 -15.29 14.47
C LYS A 379 23.60 -15.06 15.78
N THR A 380 22.31 -15.42 15.80
CA THR A 380 21.41 -15.15 16.91
C THR A 380 20.53 -16.35 17.23
N SER A 381 20.17 -16.52 18.52
CA SER A 381 19.14 -17.46 18.94
C SER A 381 17.73 -16.89 18.70
N LYS A 382 16.69 -17.69 18.90
CA LYS A 382 15.30 -17.25 18.73
C LYS A 382 14.88 -16.22 19.78
N GLU A 383 15.49 -16.27 20.93
CA GLU A 383 15.23 -15.42 22.09
C GLU A 383 15.97 -14.07 22.01
N ASP A 384 17.03 -14.00 21.18
CA ASP A 384 17.80 -12.79 21.02
C ASP A 384 16.97 -11.71 20.29
N ARG A 385 17.12 -10.48 20.77
CA ARG A 385 16.63 -9.30 20.05
C ARG A 385 17.76 -8.69 19.24
N ILE A 386 17.38 -8.07 18.13
CA ILE A 386 18.29 -7.35 17.24
C ILE A 386 17.85 -5.91 17.08
N ALA A 387 18.76 -4.99 16.76
CA ALA A 387 18.37 -3.64 16.38
C ALA A 387 18.86 -3.33 14.95
N ILE A 388 17.99 -2.70 14.17
CA ILE A 388 18.28 -2.27 12.80
C ILE A 388 18.34 -0.74 12.80
N ILE A 389 19.52 -0.20 12.52
CA ILE A 389 19.72 1.24 12.31
C ILE A 389 19.60 1.49 10.81
N GLY A 390 18.37 1.66 10.37
CA GLY A 390 18.00 1.72 8.96
C GLY A 390 16.50 1.71 8.76
N ASN A 391 16.06 1.34 7.56
CA ASN A 391 14.64 1.34 7.18
C ASN A 391 14.23 0.00 6.57
N GLU A 392 14.70 -1.12 7.13
CA GLU A 392 14.57 -2.46 6.57
C GLU A 392 13.84 -3.45 7.51
N PRO A 393 12.56 -3.20 7.87
CA PRO A 393 11.79 -4.07 8.76
C PRO A 393 11.58 -5.48 8.22
N GLN A 394 11.72 -5.71 6.91
CA GLN A 394 11.66 -7.03 6.31
C GLN A 394 12.76 -7.99 6.85
N PHE A 395 13.88 -7.46 7.37
CA PHE A 395 14.88 -8.30 8.04
C PHE A 395 14.35 -8.88 9.35
N LEU A 396 13.53 -8.14 10.11
CA LEU A 396 12.85 -8.65 11.30
C LEU A 396 11.84 -9.75 10.93
N PHE A 397 11.03 -9.49 9.90
CA PHE A 397 10.05 -10.47 9.41
C PHE A 397 10.72 -11.78 9.00
N TYR A 398 11.72 -11.73 8.12
CA TYR A 398 12.38 -12.93 7.61
C TYR A 398 13.24 -13.64 8.66
N SER A 399 13.90 -12.90 9.52
CA SER A 399 14.72 -13.50 10.59
C SER A 399 13.88 -14.07 11.72
N GLN A 400 12.63 -13.64 11.88
CA GLN A 400 11.77 -13.96 13.01
C GLN A 400 12.47 -13.61 14.33
N ARG A 401 13.17 -12.48 14.37
CA ARG A 401 13.77 -11.94 15.58
C ARG A 401 13.01 -10.69 16.01
N LYS A 402 12.81 -10.55 17.32
CA LYS A 402 12.18 -9.34 17.87
C LYS A 402 13.15 -8.18 17.83
N SER A 403 12.62 -6.99 17.56
CA SER A 403 13.40 -5.77 17.65
C SER A 403 13.74 -5.44 19.09
N ALA A 404 14.93 -4.91 19.33
CA ALA A 404 15.35 -4.35 20.63
C ALA A 404 14.88 -2.89 20.82
N THR A 405 14.21 -2.33 19.82
CA THR A 405 13.67 -0.97 19.84
C THR A 405 12.28 -0.95 19.24
N THR A 406 11.45 -0.02 19.67
CA THR A 406 10.11 0.22 19.09
C THR A 406 10.15 0.87 17.71
N PHE A 407 11.32 1.35 17.28
CA PHE A 407 11.54 2.02 16.00
C PHE A 407 12.01 1.02 14.93
N MET A 408 11.12 0.61 14.06
CA MET A 408 11.45 -0.23 12.90
C MET A 408 12.07 0.55 11.74
N TYR A 409 11.88 1.86 11.77
CA TYR A 409 12.43 2.82 10.83
C TYR A 409 13.21 3.89 11.56
N THR A 410 14.32 4.28 10.99
CA THR A 410 15.11 5.37 11.56
C THR A 410 14.88 6.72 10.87
N TYR A 411 14.10 6.77 9.78
CA TYR A 411 13.78 8.05 9.14
C TYR A 411 13.06 9.04 10.07
N PRO A 412 12.13 8.65 10.98
CA PRO A 412 11.50 9.61 11.91
C PRO A 412 12.47 10.27 12.87
N LEU A 413 13.63 9.62 13.10
CA LEU A 413 14.66 10.08 14.03
C LEU A 413 15.63 11.08 13.37
N GLY A 414 15.77 10.98 12.04
CA GLY A 414 16.69 11.82 11.25
C GLY A 414 16.05 13.04 10.60
N GLU A 415 14.74 13.00 10.36
CA GLU A 415 13.98 14.05 9.69
C GLU A 415 13.95 15.35 10.49
N ASP A 416 13.81 16.49 9.80
CA ASP A 416 13.67 17.80 10.43
C ASP A 416 12.21 18.03 10.86
N GLN A 417 11.83 17.43 12.00
CA GLN A 417 10.49 17.49 12.56
C GLN A 417 10.55 17.53 14.12
N PRO A 418 9.55 18.10 14.81
CA PRO A 418 9.59 18.39 16.24
C PRO A 418 9.84 17.19 17.15
N LEU A 419 9.41 15.99 16.77
CA LEU A 419 9.53 14.76 17.60
C LEU A 419 10.87 14.02 17.38
N ALA A 420 11.67 14.40 16.40
CA ALA A 420 12.87 13.65 16.00
C ALA A 420 13.88 13.50 17.15
N GLU A 421 14.11 14.55 17.95
CA GLU A 421 15.04 14.52 19.09
C GLU A 421 14.54 13.60 20.21
N GLN A 422 13.23 13.61 20.48
CA GLN A 422 12.61 12.72 21.45
C GLN A 422 12.74 11.27 21.00
N PHE A 423 12.33 10.97 19.77
CA PHE A 423 12.39 9.62 19.19
C PHE A 423 13.82 9.08 19.16
N ARG A 424 14.80 9.92 18.84
CA ARG A 424 16.21 9.54 18.83
C ARG A 424 16.70 9.16 20.23
N ARG A 425 16.35 9.96 21.26
CA ARG A 425 16.71 9.65 22.65
C ARG A 425 16.06 8.36 23.14
N GLU A 426 14.78 8.14 22.81
CA GLU A 426 14.06 6.91 23.17
C GLU A 426 14.73 5.68 22.54
N MET A 427 15.00 5.71 21.23
CA MET A 427 15.67 4.60 20.55
C MET A 427 17.07 4.32 21.10
N ILE A 428 17.88 5.35 21.32
CA ILE A 428 19.22 5.21 21.93
C ILE A 428 19.12 4.54 23.27
N HIS A 429 18.22 5.01 24.13
CA HIS A 429 18.01 4.45 25.47
C HIS A 429 17.57 2.97 25.39
N GLU A 430 16.64 2.61 24.49
CA GLU A 430 16.19 1.23 24.28
C GLU A 430 17.37 0.33 23.87
N VAL A 431 18.18 0.74 22.90
CA VAL A 431 19.31 -0.05 22.38
C VAL A 431 20.42 -0.18 23.43
N GLU A 432 20.78 0.90 24.12
CA GLU A 432 21.82 0.88 25.16
C GLU A 432 21.42 0.06 26.39
N SER A 433 20.14 0.14 26.78
CA SER A 433 19.61 -0.61 27.92
C SER A 433 19.49 -2.10 27.61
N TYR A 434 19.05 -2.45 26.42
CA TYR A 434 18.86 -3.85 26.02
C TYR A 434 20.18 -4.54 25.65
N ARG A 435 21.11 -3.81 25.03
CA ARG A 435 22.37 -4.34 24.45
C ARG A 435 22.13 -5.55 23.56
N PRO A 436 21.43 -5.39 22.40
CA PRO A 436 21.04 -6.53 21.56
C PRO A 436 22.25 -7.33 21.08
N ARG A 437 22.07 -8.64 20.91
CA ARG A 437 23.11 -9.56 20.43
C ARG A 437 23.70 -9.14 19.10
N LEU A 438 22.87 -8.56 18.21
CA LEU A 438 23.27 -8.13 16.88
C LEU A 438 22.70 -6.75 16.57
N LEU A 439 23.55 -5.88 16.05
CA LEU A 439 23.18 -4.60 15.46
C LEU A 439 23.36 -4.67 13.94
N VAL A 440 22.38 -4.22 13.19
CA VAL A 440 22.43 -4.10 11.73
C VAL A 440 22.37 -2.64 11.36
N TYR A 441 23.38 -2.15 10.65
CA TYR A 441 23.40 -0.76 10.16
C TYR A 441 23.28 -0.76 8.63
N THR A 442 22.40 0.08 8.11
CA THR A 442 22.18 0.18 6.66
C THR A 442 22.55 1.57 6.16
N ASN A 443 23.48 1.64 5.18
CA ASN A 443 23.82 2.86 4.47
C ASN A 443 23.40 2.73 3.01
N LEU A 444 22.18 3.15 2.72
CA LEU A 444 21.54 3.02 1.41
C LEU A 444 21.23 4.40 0.79
N GLN A 445 22.01 5.41 1.16
CA GLN A 445 21.91 6.76 0.62
C GLN A 445 23.08 7.04 -0.32
N PRO A 446 22.85 7.70 -1.48
CA PRO A 446 23.93 8.15 -2.35
C PRO A 446 24.90 9.09 -1.60
N GLU A 447 26.18 9.09 -1.96
CA GLU A 447 27.16 10.03 -1.36
C GLU A 447 26.77 11.50 -1.55
N SER A 448 26.07 11.82 -2.66
CA SER A 448 25.53 13.16 -2.92
C SER A 448 24.35 13.56 -2.01
N TYR A 449 23.77 12.62 -1.24
CA TYR A 449 22.67 12.91 -0.34
C TYR A 449 23.17 13.64 0.90
N LYS A 450 22.76 14.90 1.04
CA LYS A 450 23.04 15.67 2.25
C LYS A 450 22.15 15.16 3.39
N LYS A 451 22.76 14.41 4.30
CA LYS A 451 22.05 13.89 5.49
C LYS A 451 21.57 15.05 6.36
N PRO A 452 20.31 15.04 6.81
CA PRO A 452 19.84 15.95 7.86
C PRO A 452 20.67 15.79 9.14
N VAL A 453 20.78 16.87 9.95
CA VAL A 453 21.56 16.89 11.19
C VAL A 453 21.17 15.77 12.18
N GLY A 454 19.89 15.38 12.18
CA GLY A 454 19.41 14.28 13.01
C GLY A 454 20.06 12.95 12.69
N TRP A 455 20.32 12.66 11.40
CA TRP A 455 21.03 11.48 10.94
C TRP A 455 22.50 11.50 11.34
N GLU A 456 23.18 12.64 11.22
CA GLU A 456 24.58 12.77 11.63
C GLU A 456 24.77 12.47 13.14
N LYS A 457 23.83 12.94 13.96
CA LYS A 457 23.82 12.65 15.41
C LYS A 457 23.63 11.15 15.68
N LEU A 458 22.68 10.51 14.96
CA LEU A 458 22.42 9.08 15.11
C LEU A 458 23.62 8.24 14.68
N ASP A 459 24.24 8.56 13.53
CA ASP A 459 25.44 7.91 13.03
C ASP A 459 26.59 8.04 14.02
N SER A 460 26.83 9.25 14.53
CA SER A 460 27.91 9.52 15.50
C SER A 460 27.73 8.70 16.78
N TRP A 461 26.50 8.64 17.31
CA TRP A 461 26.18 7.77 18.45
C TRP A 461 26.44 6.30 18.10
N PHE A 462 25.91 5.82 16.99
CA PHE A 462 26.00 4.41 16.60
C PHE A 462 27.44 3.93 16.49
N PHE A 463 28.31 4.68 15.77
CA PHE A 463 29.71 4.27 15.59
C PHE A 463 30.52 4.38 16.87
N ASN A 464 30.23 5.32 17.76
CA ASN A 464 30.86 5.38 19.08
C ASN A 464 30.42 4.21 19.98
N PHE A 465 29.14 3.90 19.99
CA PHE A 465 28.59 2.79 20.78
C PHE A 465 29.11 1.43 20.32
N THR A 466 29.11 1.20 19.02
CA THR A 466 29.61 -0.07 18.45
C THR A 466 31.11 -0.26 18.65
N LYS A 467 31.92 0.80 18.56
CA LYS A 467 33.35 0.74 18.80
C LYS A 467 33.71 0.21 20.19
N SER A 468 32.92 0.51 21.19
CA SER A 468 33.17 0.09 22.57
C SER A 468 32.61 -1.30 22.88
N HIS A 469 31.48 -1.70 22.33
CA HIS A 469 30.73 -2.86 22.78
C HIS A 469 30.55 -3.97 21.74
N TYR A 470 30.85 -3.70 20.47
CA TYR A 470 30.55 -4.62 19.38
C TYR A 470 31.78 -4.85 18.48
N THR A 471 31.72 -5.91 17.70
CA THR A 471 32.69 -6.23 16.65
C THR A 471 31.96 -6.34 15.32
N LEU A 472 32.44 -5.65 14.28
CA LEU A 472 31.96 -5.81 12.90
C LEU A 472 32.33 -7.19 12.39
N THR A 473 31.33 -7.99 12.01
CA THR A 473 31.56 -9.39 11.59
C THR A 473 31.13 -9.69 10.16
N VAL A 474 30.22 -8.88 9.61
CA VAL A 474 29.72 -9.07 8.23
C VAL A 474 29.47 -7.71 7.60
N ARG A 475 29.78 -7.58 6.32
CA ARG A 475 29.36 -6.45 5.49
C ARG A 475 28.91 -6.90 4.11
N PHE A 476 27.74 -6.46 3.69
CA PHE A 476 27.27 -6.55 2.32
C PHE A 476 27.59 -5.23 1.62
N GLU A 477 28.29 -5.29 0.50
CA GLU A 477 28.57 -4.14 -0.35
C GLU A 477 27.87 -4.34 -1.69
N TYR A 478 27.07 -3.39 -2.11
CA TYR A 478 26.34 -3.42 -3.38
C TYR A 478 27.23 -2.79 -4.45
N LEU A 479 27.96 -3.60 -5.20
CA LEU A 479 28.92 -3.13 -6.21
C LEU A 479 28.19 -2.57 -7.44
N ASN A 480 27.08 -3.18 -7.81
CA ASN A 480 26.16 -2.72 -8.85
C ASN A 480 24.78 -3.37 -8.66
N ILE A 481 23.87 -3.18 -9.62
CA ILE A 481 22.50 -3.73 -9.54
C ILE A 481 22.48 -5.27 -9.43
N ARG A 482 23.52 -5.96 -9.95
CA ARG A 482 23.57 -7.43 -10.04
C ARG A 482 24.55 -8.09 -9.09
N ASP A 483 25.55 -7.34 -8.63
CA ASP A 483 26.66 -7.89 -7.86
C ASP A 483 26.68 -7.32 -6.45
N THR A 484 26.55 -8.21 -5.48
CA THR A 484 26.71 -7.91 -4.06
C THR A 484 27.89 -8.70 -3.51
N LEU A 485 28.83 -8.01 -2.90
CA LEU A 485 29.96 -8.61 -2.22
C LEU A 485 29.62 -8.86 -0.74
N LEU A 486 29.72 -10.11 -0.31
CA LEU A 486 29.66 -10.49 1.09
C LEU A 486 31.07 -10.53 1.67
N VAL A 487 31.37 -9.63 2.59
CA VAL A 487 32.67 -9.50 3.25
C VAL A 487 32.56 -10.04 4.67
N THR A 488 33.37 -11.05 4.99
CA THR A 488 33.50 -11.66 6.33
C THR A 488 34.93 -11.69 6.82
N ASP A 489 35.93 -11.45 5.92
CA ASP A 489 37.33 -11.38 6.27
C ASP A 489 37.61 -10.14 7.14
N PRO A 490 38.22 -10.32 8.35
CA PRO A 490 38.51 -9.23 9.27
C PRO A 490 39.43 -8.13 8.67
N VAL A 491 40.35 -8.48 7.77
CA VAL A 491 41.26 -7.52 7.15
C VAL A 491 40.52 -6.65 6.16
N LEU A 492 39.54 -7.23 5.42
CA LEU A 492 38.71 -6.51 4.49
C LEU A 492 37.63 -5.69 5.23
N LEU A 493 37.09 -6.20 6.33
CA LEU A 493 36.12 -5.47 7.17
C LEU A 493 36.75 -4.22 7.80
N ALA A 494 38.08 -4.24 8.10
CA ALA A 494 38.79 -3.09 8.62
C ALA A 494 38.95 -1.94 7.60
N LYS A 495 38.82 -2.24 6.30
CA LYS A 495 38.86 -1.23 5.23
C LYS A 495 37.50 -0.53 5.09
N LYS A 496 37.50 0.71 4.56
CA LYS A 496 36.30 1.40 4.17
C LYS A 496 35.53 0.61 3.10
N PRO A 497 34.19 0.65 3.08
CA PRO A 497 33.41 0.08 1.99
C PRO A 497 33.84 0.67 0.65
N VAL A 498 33.89 -0.15 -0.38
CA VAL A 498 34.24 0.28 -1.75
C VAL A 498 33.07 0.97 -2.43
N HIS A 499 31.83 0.59 -2.05
CA HIS A 499 30.62 1.11 -2.62
C HIS A 499 29.83 1.98 -1.61
N PRO A 500 29.14 3.05 -2.05
CA PRO A 500 28.35 3.91 -1.16
C PRO A 500 27.16 3.19 -0.49
N PHE A 501 26.66 2.10 -1.10
CA PHE A 501 25.55 1.32 -0.54
C PHE A 501 26.06 0.05 0.13
N TRP A 502 25.87 -0.04 1.44
CA TRP A 502 26.31 -1.19 2.21
C TRP A 502 25.44 -1.44 3.43
N ILE A 503 25.47 -2.68 3.93
CA ILE A 503 24.83 -3.11 5.17
C ILE A 503 25.91 -3.79 6.00
N SER A 504 26.00 -3.43 7.28
CA SER A 504 26.97 -4.00 8.21
C SER A 504 26.29 -4.62 9.42
N MET A 505 26.83 -5.74 9.90
CA MET A 505 26.37 -6.44 11.10
C MET A 505 27.47 -6.44 12.17
N TYR A 506 27.07 -6.03 13.37
CA TYR A 506 27.94 -5.91 14.51
C TYR A 506 27.46 -6.86 15.61
N GLU A 507 28.32 -7.80 16.01
CA GLU A 507 28.04 -8.73 17.11
C GLU A 507 28.52 -8.16 18.44
N GLN A 508 27.73 -8.32 19.48
CA GLN A 508 28.09 -7.97 20.85
C GLN A 508 29.35 -8.75 21.26
N ARG A 509 30.34 -8.03 21.79
CA ARG A 509 31.55 -8.66 22.34
C ARG A 509 31.15 -9.52 23.53
N LYS A 510 31.74 -10.71 23.62
CA LYS A 510 31.67 -11.51 24.83
C LYS A 510 32.53 -10.81 25.88
N GLU A 511 31.93 -10.47 27.02
CA GLU A 511 32.66 -9.99 28.17
C GLU A 511 33.58 -11.07 28.73
#